data_4843f33c6bceda6fcd59cd3d58e79b1e
#
_entry.id   4843f33c6bceda6fcd59cd3d58e79b1e
#
_cell.length_a   1.000
_cell.length_b   1.000
_cell.length_c   1.000
_cell.angle_alpha   90.00
_cell.angle_beta   90.00
_cell.angle_gamma   90.00
#
_symmetry.space_group_name_H-M   'P 1'
#
loop_
_entity.id
_entity.type
_entity.pdbx_description
1 polymer ?
#
loop_
_entity_poly.entity_id
_entity_poly.type
_entity_poly.pdbx_seq_one_letter_code
_entity_poly.pdbx_strand_id
1 'polypeptide(L)'
;MNEIEKMNIQWYPGHMTKTRRQIEADLKQVDAVCEIVDARIPMSSRNPDIDAICGSKPRIIVLNRMDLADPAATKKWAAYFKNKGMAVISTDCKTRRGIADFTPAARTACREKLERDAARGMNRPLRVMVVGIPNVGKSTLINQISGRKGAKAENRPGVTRGKQWVTVDSGLQLLDTPGILWPKFEDPEVGMMLAYTGAVKEGVIDLEELACRLMELLHKFYPQTLAERYKVEAPEGTPGWELMEMAGRKRGYLISGGEVNTERMAKVLVDEFRGGKLGKFTLEMPEENV
;
A
#
# COMPACT_ATOMS: atom_id res chain seq x y z
N MET A 1 -27.73 -13.18 3.44
CA MET A 1 -26.41 -13.76 3.07
C MET A 1 -25.76 -12.72 2.16
N ASN A 2 -24.78 -12.01 2.68
CA ASN A 2 -24.17 -10.87 1.99
C ASN A 2 -23.44 -11.34 0.70
N GLU A 3 -23.62 -10.62 -0.39
CA GLU A 3 -22.94 -10.90 -1.68
C GLU A 3 -21.42 -10.89 -1.58
N ILE A 4 -20.86 -10.24 -0.54
CA ILE A 4 -19.43 -10.25 -0.20
C ILE A 4 -18.89 -11.67 0.07
N GLU A 5 -19.72 -12.57 0.62
CA GLU A 5 -19.34 -13.97 0.89
C GLU A 5 -19.10 -14.80 -0.39
N LYS A 6 -19.57 -14.32 -1.55
CA LYS A 6 -19.39 -14.99 -2.84
C LYS A 6 -18.11 -14.59 -3.57
N MET A 7 -17.43 -13.52 -3.15
CA MET A 7 -16.18 -13.08 -3.76
C MET A 7 -15.01 -13.91 -3.25
N ASN A 8 -14.83 -15.08 -3.83
CA ASN A 8 -13.70 -15.96 -3.56
C ASN A 8 -12.46 -15.40 -4.27
N ILE A 9 -11.89 -14.30 -3.77
CA ILE A 9 -10.65 -13.73 -4.30
C ILE A 9 -9.51 -14.68 -3.94
N GLN A 10 -9.32 -15.73 -4.75
CA GLN A 10 -8.24 -16.69 -4.58
C GLN A 10 -7.03 -16.23 -5.38
N TRP A 11 -5.95 -15.93 -4.70
CA TRP A 11 -4.63 -15.73 -5.29
C TRP A 11 -3.82 -17.01 -5.13
N TYR A 12 -3.21 -17.51 -6.19
CA TYR A 12 -2.57 -18.83 -6.32
C TYR A 12 -1.74 -19.31 -5.12
N PRO A 13 -2.08 -20.45 -4.49
CA PRO A 13 -1.48 -20.91 -3.22
C PRO A 13 -0.04 -21.43 -3.32
N GLY A 14 0.39 -21.92 -4.49
CA GLY A 14 1.67 -22.67 -4.60
C GLY A 14 2.94 -21.84 -4.41
N HIS A 15 2.91 -20.56 -4.70
CA HIS A 15 4.11 -19.70 -4.60
C HIS A 15 4.38 -19.16 -3.19
N MET A 16 3.45 -19.21 -2.29
CA MET A 16 3.47 -18.43 -1.04
C MET A 16 4.12 -19.16 0.12
N THR A 17 3.94 -20.47 0.24
CA THR A 17 4.73 -21.27 1.21
C THR A 17 6.22 -21.18 0.89
N LYS A 18 6.56 -21.17 -0.39
CA LYS A 18 7.94 -20.96 -0.85
C LYS A 18 8.43 -19.55 -0.48
N THR A 19 7.59 -18.53 -0.66
CA THR A 19 7.94 -17.13 -0.40
C THR A 19 8.08 -16.87 1.10
N ARG A 20 7.22 -17.41 1.95
CA ARG A 20 7.34 -17.33 3.41
C ARG A 20 8.66 -17.95 3.89
N ARG A 21 8.98 -19.17 3.46
CA ARG A 21 10.26 -19.82 3.77
C ARG A 21 11.46 -19.01 3.27
N GLN A 22 11.31 -18.34 2.13
CA GLN A 22 12.35 -17.47 1.60
C GLN A 22 12.57 -16.24 2.49
N ILE A 23 11.49 -15.58 2.93
CA ILE A 23 11.59 -14.45 3.87
C ILE A 23 12.26 -14.89 5.18
N GLU A 24 11.83 -16.01 5.76
CA GLU A 24 12.39 -16.56 6.99
C GLU A 24 13.90 -16.85 6.85
N ALA A 25 14.32 -17.36 5.69
CA ALA A 25 15.75 -17.57 5.40
C ALA A 25 16.52 -16.25 5.24
N ASP A 26 15.91 -15.25 4.60
CA ASP A 26 16.51 -13.95 4.35
C ASP A 26 16.59 -13.09 5.62
N LEU A 27 15.65 -13.27 6.54
CA LEU A 27 15.67 -12.62 7.86
C LEU A 27 16.95 -12.87 8.64
N LYS A 28 17.57 -14.06 8.48
CA LYS A 28 18.84 -14.38 9.13
C LYS A 28 20.01 -13.52 8.64
N GLN A 29 19.89 -12.92 7.45
CA GLN A 29 20.95 -12.15 6.79
C GLN A 29 20.83 -10.64 7.01
N VAL A 30 19.72 -10.17 7.60
CA VAL A 30 19.39 -8.75 7.76
C VAL A 30 19.27 -8.35 9.23
N ASP A 31 19.46 -7.08 9.48
CA ASP A 31 19.45 -6.49 10.81
C ASP A 31 18.08 -5.91 11.18
N ALA A 32 17.33 -5.43 10.17
CA ALA A 32 16.01 -4.87 10.32
C ALA A 32 15.13 -5.19 9.11
N VAL A 33 13.82 -5.00 9.28
CA VAL A 33 12.83 -5.14 8.20
C VAL A 33 12.14 -3.80 7.98
N CYS A 34 12.19 -3.33 6.74
CA CYS A 34 11.41 -2.21 6.25
C CYS A 34 10.15 -2.74 5.57
N GLU A 35 9.00 -2.47 6.15
CA GLU A 35 7.70 -2.76 5.56
C GLU A 35 7.17 -1.50 4.89
N ILE A 36 6.98 -1.56 3.56
CA ILE A 36 6.38 -0.48 2.81
C ILE A 36 4.89 -0.75 2.62
N VAL A 37 4.08 0.20 3.03
CA VAL A 37 2.61 0.15 2.97
C VAL A 37 2.06 1.34 2.18
N ASP A 38 0.86 1.18 1.63
CA ASP A 38 0.16 2.28 0.96
C ASP A 38 -0.55 3.15 2.00
N ALA A 39 -0.21 4.42 2.09
CA ALA A 39 -0.77 5.34 3.08
C ALA A 39 -2.29 5.57 2.93
N ARG A 40 -2.91 5.13 1.83
CA ARG A 40 -4.35 5.17 1.64
C ARG A 40 -5.08 4.01 2.34
N ILE A 41 -4.37 2.88 2.52
CA ILE A 41 -4.87 1.63 3.11
C ILE A 41 -3.78 0.98 3.98
N PRO A 42 -3.34 1.63 5.08
CA PRO A 42 -2.13 1.21 5.81
C PRO A 42 -2.21 -0.19 6.41
N MET A 43 -3.36 -0.63 6.93
CA MET A 43 -3.52 -1.98 7.47
C MET A 43 -3.75 -3.02 6.38
N SER A 44 -4.66 -2.78 5.45
CA SER A 44 -4.95 -3.73 4.37
C SER A 44 -3.77 -3.94 3.42
N SER A 45 -2.80 -3.00 3.37
CA SER A 45 -1.57 -3.17 2.60
C SER A 45 -0.44 -3.87 3.36
N ARG A 46 -0.63 -4.28 4.61
CA ARG A 46 0.31 -5.10 5.38
C ARG A 46 0.04 -6.59 5.15
N ASN A 47 1.11 -7.36 5.16
CA ASN A 47 0.95 -8.82 5.26
C ASN A 47 0.60 -9.18 6.72
N PRO A 48 -0.52 -9.88 6.99
CA PRO A 48 -0.94 -10.21 8.36
C PRO A 48 0.08 -11.07 9.11
N ASP A 49 0.83 -11.91 8.41
CA ASP A 49 1.86 -12.78 9.00
C ASP A 49 3.18 -12.07 9.32
N ILE A 50 3.35 -10.81 8.86
CA ILE A 50 4.66 -10.15 8.89
C ILE A 50 5.19 -9.94 10.31
N ASP A 51 4.30 -9.69 11.27
CA ASP A 51 4.67 -9.48 12.67
C ASP A 51 5.19 -10.79 13.27
N ALA A 52 4.52 -11.91 13.01
CA ALA A 52 4.95 -13.24 13.43
C ALA A 52 6.27 -13.67 12.75
N ILE A 53 6.41 -13.39 11.46
CA ILE A 53 7.61 -13.75 10.68
C ILE A 53 8.83 -12.96 11.13
N CYS A 54 8.68 -11.66 11.40
CA CYS A 54 9.80 -10.79 11.81
C CYS A 54 10.24 -10.98 13.24
N GLY A 55 9.34 -11.45 14.14
CA GLY A 55 9.64 -11.64 15.55
C GLY A 55 10.19 -10.36 16.21
N SER A 56 11.34 -10.47 16.86
CA SER A 56 11.99 -9.35 17.58
C SER A 56 12.87 -8.44 16.71
N LYS A 57 12.87 -8.63 15.39
CA LYS A 57 13.69 -7.77 14.52
C LYS A 57 13.19 -6.33 14.53
N PRO A 58 14.09 -5.33 14.58
CA PRO A 58 13.73 -3.93 14.41
C PRO A 58 12.91 -3.69 13.15
N ARG A 59 11.85 -2.88 13.28
CA ARG A 59 10.89 -2.62 12.21
C ARG A 59 10.90 -1.15 11.80
N ILE A 60 10.79 -0.94 10.51
CA ILE A 60 10.63 0.39 9.90
C ILE A 60 9.38 0.31 9.03
N ILE A 61 8.40 1.16 9.30
CA ILE A 61 7.20 1.32 8.45
C ILE A 61 7.42 2.51 7.54
N VAL A 62 7.23 2.29 6.24
CA VAL A 62 7.21 3.36 5.24
C VAL A 62 5.78 3.54 4.74
N LEU A 63 5.13 4.61 5.16
CA LEU A 63 3.83 5.05 4.65
C LEU A 63 4.06 5.73 3.29
N ASN A 64 4.05 4.94 2.21
CA ASN A 64 4.29 5.43 0.86
C ASN A 64 3.02 5.99 0.23
N ARG A 65 3.17 6.76 -0.86
CA ARG A 65 2.07 7.47 -1.55
C ARG A 65 1.36 8.49 -0.66
N MET A 66 2.10 9.14 0.24
CA MET A 66 1.57 10.22 1.07
C MET A 66 1.00 11.40 0.25
N ASP A 67 1.38 11.51 -1.02
CA ASP A 67 0.83 12.47 -1.98
C ASP A 67 -0.64 12.19 -2.33
N LEU A 68 -1.09 10.94 -2.20
CA LEU A 68 -2.44 10.45 -2.49
C LEU A 68 -3.29 10.22 -1.24
N ALA A 69 -2.68 10.22 -0.06
CA ALA A 69 -3.33 9.91 1.20
C ALA A 69 -3.74 11.19 1.96
N ASP A 70 -4.77 11.06 2.80
CA ASP A 70 -5.18 12.12 3.73
C ASP A 70 -4.05 12.42 4.72
N PRO A 71 -3.59 13.69 4.82
CA PRO A 71 -2.49 14.05 5.70
C PRO A 71 -2.80 13.85 7.19
N ALA A 72 -4.05 14.06 7.62
CA ALA A 72 -4.45 13.89 9.02
C ALA A 72 -4.47 12.41 9.39
N ALA A 73 -5.06 11.57 8.54
CA ALA A 73 -5.06 10.13 8.69
C ALA A 73 -3.63 9.56 8.66
N THR A 74 -2.78 10.04 7.75
CA THR A 74 -1.37 9.64 7.68
C THR A 74 -0.63 9.91 8.99
N LYS A 75 -0.89 11.06 9.64
CA LYS A 75 -0.31 11.39 10.96
C LYS A 75 -0.81 10.43 12.05
N LYS A 76 -2.12 10.11 12.08
CA LYS A 76 -2.69 9.15 13.03
C LYS A 76 -2.07 7.76 12.86
N TRP A 77 -1.92 7.30 11.62
CA TRP A 77 -1.27 6.03 11.33
C TRP A 77 0.22 6.01 11.70
N ALA A 78 0.92 7.11 11.47
CA ALA A 78 2.32 7.22 11.91
C ALA A 78 2.45 7.13 13.43
N ALA A 79 1.55 7.77 14.19
CA ALA A 79 1.49 7.67 15.64
C ALA A 79 1.17 6.23 16.09
N TYR A 80 0.19 5.58 15.47
CA TYR A 80 -0.21 4.21 15.76
C TYR A 80 0.97 3.23 15.65
N PHE A 81 1.73 3.26 14.55
CA PHE A 81 2.88 2.38 14.39
C PHE A 81 4.05 2.73 15.30
N LYS A 82 4.26 4.02 15.59
CA LYS A 82 5.27 4.44 16.59
C LYS A 82 4.94 3.92 17.99
N ASN A 83 3.68 3.96 18.40
CA ASN A 83 3.23 3.42 19.69
C ASN A 83 3.43 1.89 19.78
N LYS A 84 3.51 1.20 18.64
CA LYS A 84 3.89 -0.23 18.55
C LYS A 84 5.41 -0.45 18.51
N GLY A 85 6.21 0.58 18.77
CA GLY A 85 7.69 0.48 18.83
C GLY A 85 8.38 0.45 17.46
N MET A 86 7.70 0.81 16.39
CA MET A 86 8.26 0.81 15.04
C MET A 86 8.80 2.20 14.68
N ALA A 87 9.90 2.28 13.93
CA ALA A 87 10.31 3.52 13.27
C ALA A 87 9.37 3.78 12.08
N VAL A 88 8.92 5.03 11.91
CA VAL A 88 7.94 5.37 10.88
C VAL A 88 8.40 6.57 10.08
N ILE A 89 8.33 6.45 8.76
CA ILE A 89 8.50 7.56 7.83
C ILE A 89 7.33 7.59 6.85
N SER A 90 7.03 8.78 6.31
CA SER A 90 6.03 8.96 5.26
C SER A 90 6.72 9.44 3.99
N THR A 91 6.44 8.80 2.85
CA THR A 91 7.16 9.06 1.60
C THR A 91 6.24 9.28 0.41
N ASP A 92 6.69 10.14 -0.50
CA ASP A 92 6.28 10.16 -1.89
C ASP A 92 7.50 9.82 -2.75
N CYS A 93 7.54 8.58 -3.24
CA CYS A 93 8.65 8.11 -4.04
C CYS A 93 8.73 8.76 -5.43
N LYS A 94 7.66 9.42 -5.93
CA LYS A 94 7.69 10.13 -7.21
C LYS A 94 8.47 11.43 -7.11
N THR A 95 8.18 12.23 -6.08
CA THR A 95 8.82 13.53 -5.84
C THR A 95 10.03 13.47 -4.91
N ARG A 96 10.41 12.29 -4.41
CA ARG A 96 11.48 12.05 -3.42
C ARG A 96 11.21 12.63 -2.03
N ARG A 97 10.00 13.08 -1.74
CA ARG A 97 9.64 13.65 -0.44
C ARG A 97 9.70 12.57 0.64
N GLY A 98 10.36 12.85 1.76
CA GLY A 98 10.53 11.94 2.89
C GLY A 98 11.56 10.81 2.68
N ILE A 99 12.20 10.71 1.50
CA ILE A 99 13.21 9.67 1.22
C ILE A 99 14.47 9.85 2.07
N ALA A 100 14.89 11.10 2.31
CA ALA A 100 16.07 11.41 3.13
C ALA A 100 15.95 10.90 4.58
N ASP A 101 14.72 10.74 5.08
CA ASP A 101 14.45 10.28 6.44
C ASP A 101 14.69 8.77 6.63
N PHE A 102 14.86 8.01 5.54
CA PHE A 102 14.99 6.56 5.61
C PHE A 102 16.26 6.11 6.37
N THR A 103 17.43 6.61 6.00
CA THR A 103 18.69 6.22 6.62
C THR A 103 18.74 6.58 8.11
N PRO A 104 18.34 7.79 8.55
CA PRO A 104 18.18 8.11 9.96
C PRO A 104 17.23 7.17 10.70
N ALA A 105 16.05 6.88 10.14
CA ALA A 105 15.07 5.98 10.74
C ALA A 105 15.61 4.56 10.90
N ALA A 106 16.29 4.03 9.88
CA ALA A 106 16.91 2.70 9.93
C ALA A 106 18.00 2.62 11.00
N ARG A 107 18.84 3.65 11.13
CA ARG A 107 19.87 3.73 12.17
C ARG A 107 19.26 3.82 13.58
N THR A 108 18.21 4.62 13.73
CA THR A 108 17.47 4.75 15.01
C THR A 108 16.85 3.41 15.42
N ALA A 109 16.18 2.72 14.49
CA ALA A 109 15.58 1.40 14.75
C ALA A 109 16.62 0.35 15.17
N CYS A 110 17.85 0.47 14.69
CA CYS A 110 18.94 -0.48 14.96
C CYS A 110 20.00 0.05 15.93
N ARG A 111 19.71 1.12 16.69
CA ARG A 111 20.69 1.81 17.53
C ARG A 111 21.44 0.87 18.46
N GLU A 112 20.75 0.08 19.26
CA GLU A 112 21.37 -0.85 20.23
C GLU A 112 22.30 -1.85 19.55
N LYS A 113 21.93 -2.30 18.34
CA LYS A 113 22.77 -3.20 17.57
C LYS A 113 24.02 -2.49 17.07
N LEU A 114 23.89 -1.30 16.52
CA LEU A 114 25.01 -0.51 16.01
C LEU A 114 26.00 -0.18 17.14
N GLU A 115 25.52 0.16 18.33
CA GLU A 115 26.34 0.40 19.52
C GLU A 115 27.10 -0.86 19.94
N ARG A 116 26.44 -2.03 19.96
CA ARG A 116 27.10 -3.32 20.26
C ARG A 116 28.15 -3.72 19.23
N ASP A 117 27.87 -3.50 17.95
CA ASP A 117 28.81 -3.80 16.87
C ASP A 117 30.03 -2.87 16.97
N ALA A 118 29.82 -1.58 17.22
CA ALA A 118 30.90 -0.60 17.42
C ALA A 118 31.78 -0.95 18.64
N ALA A 119 31.18 -1.33 19.77
CA ALA A 119 31.92 -1.76 20.97
C ALA A 119 32.81 -3.00 20.74
N ARG A 120 32.49 -3.82 19.72
CA ARG A 120 33.25 -4.99 19.28
C ARG A 120 34.24 -4.67 18.15
N GLY A 121 34.39 -3.40 17.76
CA GLY A 121 35.22 -2.99 16.65
C GLY A 121 34.72 -3.44 15.28
N MET A 122 33.46 -3.87 15.17
CA MET A 122 32.87 -4.30 13.90
C MET A 122 32.36 -3.09 13.11
N ASN A 123 32.85 -2.92 11.89
CA ASN A 123 32.41 -1.90 10.96
C ASN A 123 31.80 -2.56 9.71
N ARG A 124 30.55 -3.01 9.82
CA ARG A 124 29.82 -3.59 8.70
C ARG A 124 28.57 -2.77 8.38
N PRO A 125 28.14 -2.74 7.11
CA PRO A 125 26.93 -2.03 6.74
C PRO A 125 25.69 -2.62 7.43
N LEU A 126 24.77 -1.75 7.82
CA LEU A 126 23.44 -2.12 8.28
C LEU A 126 22.67 -2.75 7.10
N ARG A 127 22.10 -3.91 7.32
CA ARG A 127 21.35 -4.65 6.30
C ARG A 127 19.85 -4.60 6.59
N VAL A 128 19.09 -4.05 5.67
CA VAL A 128 17.64 -3.89 5.82
C VAL A 128 16.93 -4.62 4.67
N MET A 129 16.04 -5.54 5.03
CA MET A 129 15.17 -6.21 4.06
C MET A 129 13.95 -5.32 3.79
N VAL A 130 13.61 -5.10 2.53
CA VAL A 130 12.42 -4.33 2.12
C VAL A 130 11.32 -5.28 1.69
N VAL A 131 10.20 -5.27 2.40
CA VAL A 131 9.02 -6.10 2.14
C VAL A 131 7.79 -5.24 1.88
N GLY A 132 6.78 -5.80 1.26
CA GLY A 132 5.48 -5.17 1.01
C GLY A 132 4.75 -5.81 -0.15
N ILE A 133 3.50 -5.45 -0.33
CA ILE A 133 2.63 -5.96 -1.39
C ILE A 133 3.12 -5.54 -2.79
N PRO A 134 2.64 -6.18 -3.87
CA PRO A 134 2.89 -5.71 -5.22
C PRO A 134 2.41 -4.27 -5.43
N ASN A 135 3.08 -3.55 -6.31
CA ASN A 135 2.75 -2.16 -6.72
C ASN A 135 2.75 -1.09 -5.61
N VAL A 136 3.11 -1.42 -4.37
CA VAL A 136 3.20 -0.45 -3.26
C VAL A 136 4.37 0.55 -3.42
N GLY A 137 5.33 0.26 -4.31
CA GLY A 137 6.45 1.13 -4.62
C GLY A 137 7.81 0.69 -4.07
N LYS A 138 8.00 -0.59 -3.70
CA LYS A 138 9.28 -1.12 -3.16
C LYS A 138 10.50 -0.77 -4.01
N SER A 139 10.50 -1.21 -5.27
CA SER A 139 11.64 -0.97 -6.17
C SER A 139 11.86 0.52 -6.43
N THR A 140 10.79 1.31 -6.46
CA THR A 140 10.89 2.77 -6.57
C THR A 140 11.56 3.36 -5.32
N LEU A 141 11.14 2.95 -4.12
CA LEU A 141 11.76 3.38 -2.86
C LEU A 141 13.26 3.05 -2.83
N ILE A 142 13.63 1.81 -3.15
CA ILE A 142 15.01 1.34 -3.17
C ILE A 142 15.85 2.17 -4.16
N ASN A 143 15.35 2.42 -5.37
CA ASN A 143 16.02 3.24 -6.37
C ASN A 143 16.19 4.69 -5.90
N GLN A 144 15.18 5.25 -5.22
CA GLN A 144 15.27 6.61 -4.70
C GLN A 144 16.28 6.75 -3.56
N ILE A 145 16.33 5.77 -2.66
CA ILE A 145 17.29 5.73 -1.53
C ILE A 145 18.72 5.54 -2.06
N SER A 146 18.93 4.62 -3.00
CA SER A 146 20.26 4.30 -3.54
C SER A 146 20.78 5.34 -4.53
N GLY A 147 19.94 6.25 -5.01
CA GLY A 147 20.32 7.19 -6.07
C GLY A 147 20.62 6.52 -7.42
N ARG A 148 20.32 5.25 -7.58
CA ARG A 148 20.62 4.43 -8.78
C ARG A 148 19.34 3.83 -9.36
N LYS A 149 19.30 3.64 -10.68
CA LYS A 149 18.23 2.89 -11.36
C LYS A 149 18.54 1.39 -11.38
N GLY A 150 18.85 0.79 -10.23
CA GLY A 150 19.30 -0.60 -10.15
C GLY A 150 18.18 -1.63 -9.95
N ALA A 151 17.13 -1.26 -9.26
CA ALA A 151 15.97 -2.12 -9.09
C ALA A 151 14.93 -1.86 -10.21
N LYS A 152 14.45 -2.92 -10.86
CA LYS A 152 13.40 -2.78 -11.90
C LYS A 152 12.09 -2.32 -11.28
N ALA A 153 11.71 -1.09 -11.58
CA ALA A 153 10.43 -0.51 -11.16
C ALA A 153 9.48 -0.44 -12.36
N GLU A 154 8.45 -1.26 -12.36
CA GLU A 154 7.34 -1.24 -13.32
C GLU A 154 6.01 -1.31 -12.58
N ASN A 155 4.95 -0.72 -13.15
CA ASN A 155 3.60 -0.76 -12.58
C ASN A 155 2.85 -2.09 -12.87
N ARG A 156 3.60 -3.20 -13.02
CA ARG A 156 3.02 -4.53 -13.24
C ARG A 156 3.35 -5.46 -12.08
N PRO A 157 2.37 -6.23 -11.56
CA PRO A 157 2.63 -7.22 -10.51
C PRO A 157 3.66 -8.28 -10.95
N GLY A 158 4.64 -8.59 -10.07
CA GLY A 158 5.61 -9.66 -10.30
C GLY A 158 6.86 -9.27 -11.09
N VAL A 159 7.21 -7.98 -11.18
CA VAL A 159 8.40 -7.50 -11.91
C VAL A 159 9.70 -7.93 -11.23
N THR A 160 9.77 -7.88 -9.91
CA THR A 160 10.93 -8.37 -9.16
C THR A 160 10.84 -9.90 -9.03
N ARG A 161 11.60 -10.62 -9.87
CA ARG A 161 11.56 -12.10 -9.92
C ARG A 161 12.50 -12.80 -8.94
N GLY A 162 13.39 -12.08 -8.28
CA GLY A 162 14.37 -12.62 -7.32
C GLY A 162 14.85 -11.59 -6.34
N LYS A 163 15.55 -12.03 -5.29
CA LYS A 163 16.17 -11.14 -4.32
C LYS A 163 17.40 -10.46 -4.89
N GLN A 164 17.61 -9.20 -4.54
CA GLN A 164 18.76 -8.43 -4.96
C GLN A 164 19.27 -7.54 -3.82
N TRP A 165 20.59 -7.57 -3.59
CA TRP A 165 21.24 -6.62 -2.69
C TRP A 165 21.53 -5.31 -3.41
N VAL A 166 21.14 -4.21 -2.80
CA VAL A 166 21.42 -2.86 -3.27
C VAL A 166 22.22 -2.11 -2.21
N THR A 167 23.46 -1.76 -2.52
CA THR A 167 24.29 -0.93 -1.66
C THR A 167 23.89 0.54 -1.83
N VAL A 168 23.49 1.17 -0.74
CA VAL A 168 23.15 2.60 -0.71
C VAL A 168 24.44 3.42 -0.53
N ASP A 169 25.17 3.09 0.52
CA ASP A 169 26.47 3.66 0.88
C ASP A 169 27.32 2.63 1.63
N SER A 170 28.47 3.02 2.17
CA SER A 170 29.34 2.13 2.95
C SER A 170 28.68 1.62 4.24
N GLY A 171 27.63 2.27 4.72
CA GLY A 171 26.97 1.97 5.98
C GLY A 171 25.58 1.35 5.86
N LEU A 172 25.03 1.19 4.63
CA LEU A 172 23.65 0.70 4.43
C LEU A 172 23.53 -0.15 3.17
N GLN A 173 22.96 -1.34 3.33
CA GLN A 173 22.57 -2.25 2.24
C GLN A 173 21.09 -2.59 2.36
N LEU A 174 20.37 -2.58 1.24
CA LEU A 174 18.97 -2.98 1.14
C LEU A 174 18.86 -4.32 0.42
N LEU A 175 18.02 -5.21 0.92
CA LEU A 175 17.62 -6.43 0.25
C LEU A 175 16.24 -6.23 -0.38
N ASP A 176 16.20 -6.11 -1.71
CA ASP A 176 14.94 -6.08 -2.46
C ASP A 176 14.34 -7.48 -2.52
N THR A 177 13.08 -7.59 -2.14
CA THR A 177 12.34 -8.85 -2.20
C THR A 177 11.17 -8.74 -3.16
N PRO A 178 10.73 -9.84 -3.79
CA PRO A 178 9.49 -9.85 -4.56
C PRO A 178 8.31 -9.35 -3.73
N GLY A 179 7.37 -8.66 -4.38
CA GLY A 179 6.11 -8.25 -3.74
C GLY A 179 5.29 -9.48 -3.35
N ILE A 180 4.81 -9.50 -2.12
CA ILE A 180 4.12 -10.64 -1.55
C ILE A 180 2.71 -10.23 -1.17
N LEU A 181 1.73 -10.91 -1.77
CA LEU A 181 0.36 -10.99 -1.28
C LEU A 181 0.19 -12.34 -0.58
N TRP A 182 -0.67 -12.42 0.41
CA TRP A 182 -1.04 -13.68 1.08
C TRP A 182 -2.12 -14.43 0.28
N PRO A 183 -2.20 -15.79 0.42
CA PRO A 183 -2.96 -16.64 -0.50
C PRO A 183 -4.47 -16.46 -0.46
N LYS A 184 -4.98 -16.10 0.68
CA LYS A 184 -6.41 -15.94 0.92
C LYS A 184 -6.62 -14.71 1.78
N PHE A 185 -7.51 -13.83 1.35
CA PHE A 185 -8.00 -12.76 2.22
C PHE A 185 -9.08 -13.38 3.09
N GLU A 186 -8.82 -13.49 4.40
CA GLU A 186 -9.82 -13.95 5.37
C GLU A 186 -10.98 -12.96 5.43
N ASP A 187 -10.66 -11.68 5.27
CA ASP A 187 -11.60 -10.59 5.17
C ASP A 187 -11.72 -10.10 3.70
N PRO A 188 -12.89 -10.24 3.06
CA PRO A 188 -13.14 -9.74 1.72
C PRO A 188 -12.92 -8.23 1.57
N GLU A 189 -13.13 -7.45 2.63
CA GLU A 189 -12.89 -6.00 2.63
C GLU A 189 -11.43 -5.67 2.36
N VAL A 190 -10.48 -6.43 2.91
CA VAL A 190 -9.05 -6.29 2.62
C VAL A 190 -8.78 -6.49 1.13
N GLY A 191 -9.43 -7.48 0.52
CA GLY A 191 -9.33 -7.73 -0.93
C GLY A 191 -9.80 -6.53 -1.76
N MET A 192 -10.90 -5.90 -1.36
CA MET A 192 -11.44 -4.69 -1.99
C MET A 192 -10.49 -3.51 -1.85
N MET A 193 -9.96 -3.25 -0.64
CA MET A 193 -8.99 -2.19 -0.39
C MET A 193 -7.75 -2.32 -1.28
N LEU A 194 -7.24 -3.55 -1.43
CA LEU A 194 -6.11 -3.85 -2.31
C LEU A 194 -6.45 -3.65 -3.80
N ALA A 195 -7.69 -3.96 -4.19
CA ALA A 195 -8.15 -3.77 -5.56
C ALA A 195 -8.30 -2.28 -5.90
N TYR A 196 -8.84 -1.45 -5.00
CA TYR A 196 -8.93 -0.01 -5.20
C TYR A 196 -7.57 0.61 -5.52
N THR A 197 -6.52 0.17 -4.84
CA THR A 197 -5.17 0.71 -5.01
C THR A 197 -4.36 0.09 -6.15
N GLY A 198 -4.89 -0.96 -6.81
CA GLY A 198 -4.23 -1.67 -7.91
C GLY A 198 -3.13 -2.64 -7.45
N ALA A 199 -3.18 -3.09 -6.19
CA ALA A 199 -2.28 -4.13 -5.68
C ALA A 199 -2.66 -5.53 -6.20
N VAL A 200 -3.94 -5.74 -6.51
CA VAL A 200 -4.49 -6.95 -7.14
C VAL A 200 -4.61 -6.74 -8.64
N LYS A 201 -4.43 -7.81 -9.43
CA LYS A 201 -4.57 -7.75 -10.90
C LYS A 201 -6.01 -7.41 -11.32
N GLU A 202 -6.14 -6.65 -12.39
CA GLU A 202 -7.42 -6.42 -13.04
C GLU A 202 -8.01 -7.75 -13.56
N GLY A 203 -9.35 -7.85 -13.52
CA GLY A 203 -10.08 -9.07 -13.90
C GLY A 203 -10.33 -10.08 -12.78
N VAL A 204 -9.86 -9.82 -11.56
CA VAL A 204 -10.19 -10.63 -10.39
C VAL A 204 -11.53 -10.21 -9.76
N ILE A 205 -11.87 -8.94 -9.91
CA ILE A 205 -13.12 -8.34 -9.41
C ILE A 205 -13.79 -7.62 -10.57
N ASP A 206 -15.11 -7.67 -10.63
CA ASP A 206 -15.88 -6.86 -11.55
C ASP A 206 -15.61 -5.37 -11.33
N LEU A 207 -15.31 -4.65 -12.42
CA LEU A 207 -14.88 -3.25 -12.31
C LEU A 207 -16.03 -2.33 -11.88
N GLU A 208 -17.26 -2.63 -12.30
CA GLU A 208 -18.43 -1.82 -11.94
C GLU A 208 -18.79 -2.03 -10.47
N GLU A 209 -18.74 -3.26 -9.98
CA GLU A 209 -18.95 -3.53 -8.55
C GLU A 209 -17.87 -2.88 -7.70
N LEU A 210 -16.59 -2.98 -8.11
CA LEU A 210 -15.48 -2.30 -7.44
C LEU A 210 -15.72 -0.79 -7.35
N ALA A 211 -16.17 -0.18 -8.45
CA ALA A 211 -16.43 1.25 -8.54
C ALA A 211 -17.63 1.68 -7.70
N CYS A 212 -18.72 0.89 -7.69
CA CYS A 212 -19.89 1.17 -6.85
C CYS A 212 -19.52 1.21 -5.36
N ARG A 213 -18.78 0.21 -4.88
CA ARG A 213 -18.34 0.18 -3.47
C ARG A 213 -17.33 1.27 -3.15
N LEU A 214 -16.43 1.61 -4.07
CA LEU A 214 -15.53 2.75 -3.90
C LEU A 214 -16.32 4.06 -3.80
N MET A 215 -17.36 4.22 -4.62
CA MET A 215 -18.23 5.40 -4.60
C MET A 215 -18.96 5.54 -3.26
N GLU A 216 -19.45 4.44 -2.69
CA GLU A 216 -20.08 4.41 -1.36
C GLU A 216 -19.09 4.84 -0.27
N LEU A 217 -17.87 4.30 -0.27
CA LEU A 217 -16.84 4.69 0.69
C LEU A 217 -16.47 6.17 0.57
N LEU A 218 -16.30 6.65 -0.65
CA LEU A 218 -15.98 8.06 -0.90
C LEU A 218 -17.16 8.96 -0.49
N HIS A 219 -18.39 8.55 -0.74
CA HIS A 219 -19.57 9.30 -0.31
C HIS A 219 -19.69 9.36 1.22
N LYS A 220 -19.39 8.25 1.90
CA LYS A 220 -19.43 8.17 3.36
C LYS A 220 -18.36 9.04 4.03
N PHE A 221 -17.12 8.98 3.56
CA PHE A 221 -15.99 9.61 4.26
C PHE A 221 -15.56 10.95 3.64
N TYR A 222 -15.85 11.18 2.34
CA TYR A 222 -15.39 12.33 1.58
C TYR A 222 -16.46 12.87 0.64
N PRO A 223 -17.71 13.14 1.13
CA PRO A 223 -18.84 13.52 0.25
C PRO A 223 -18.57 14.80 -0.54
N GLN A 224 -17.85 15.75 0.04
CA GLN A 224 -17.50 17.01 -0.62
C GLN A 224 -16.67 16.81 -1.88
N THR A 225 -15.80 15.81 -1.90
CA THR A 225 -15.01 15.49 -3.08
C THR A 225 -15.87 15.02 -4.25
N LEU A 226 -16.92 14.23 -3.98
CA LEU A 226 -17.85 13.79 -5.02
C LEU A 226 -18.69 14.97 -5.54
N ALA A 227 -19.12 15.86 -4.64
CA ALA A 227 -19.84 17.08 -5.01
C ALA A 227 -18.97 17.99 -5.88
N GLU A 228 -17.72 18.20 -5.53
CA GLU A 228 -16.79 19.05 -6.30
C GLU A 228 -16.44 18.43 -7.66
N ARG A 229 -16.08 17.14 -7.67
CA ARG A 229 -15.54 16.47 -8.86
C ARG A 229 -16.60 16.01 -9.83
N TYR A 230 -17.68 15.38 -9.33
CA TYR A 230 -18.72 14.75 -10.14
C TYR A 230 -20.07 15.46 -10.05
N LYS A 231 -20.19 16.52 -9.22
CA LYS A 231 -21.44 17.23 -8.97
C LYS A 231 -22.52 16.28 -8.43
N VAL A 232 -22.11 15.32 -7.61
CA VAL A 232 -22.97 14.37 -6.92
C VAL A 232 -23.22 14.84 -5.50
N GLU A 233 -24.47 15.13 -5.21
CA GLU A 233 -25.00 15.45 -3.89
C GLU A 233 -26.16 14.49 -3.64
N ALA A 234 -26.04 13.63 -2.63
CA ALA A 234 -27.01 12.60 -2.33
C ALA A 234 -27.10 12.38 -0.82
N PRO A 235 -28.24 11.87 -0.31
CA PRO A 235 -28.37 11.49 1.11
C PRO A 235 -27.32 10.46 1.52
N GLU A 236 -26.97 10.46 2.81
CA GLU A 236 -26.14 9.40 3.37
C GLU A 236 -26.79 8.02 3.17
N GLY A 237 -25.99 7.02 2.80
CA GLY A 237 -26.48 5.66 2.53
C GLY A 237 -27.04 5.45 1.13
N THR A 238 -26.94 6.45 0.22
CA THR A 238 -27.29 6.25 -1.20
C THR A 238 -26.43 5.12 -1.78
N PRO A 239 -27.05 4.12 -2.47
CA PRO A 239 -26.31 2.99 -3.04
C PRO A 239 -25.29 3.42 -4.09
N GLY A 240 -24.18 2.68 -4.17
CA GLY A 240 -23.07 3.01 -5.07
C GLY A 240 -23.46 3.04 -6.54
N TRP A 241 -24.34 2.17 -6.99
CA TRP A 241 -24.84 2.15 -8.37
C TRP A 241 -25.61 3.44 -8.70
N GLU A 242 -26.40 3.97 -7.77
CA GLU A 242 -27.15 5.22 -7.96
C GLU A 242 -26.18 6.43 -8.01
N LEU A 243 -25.19 6.46 -7.08
CA LEU A 243 -24.13 7.48 -7.11
C LEU A 243 -23.33 7.43 -8.42
N MET A 244 -23.05 6.25 -8.96
CA MET A 244 -22.38 6.04 -10.24
C MET A 244 -23.21 6.55 -11.41
N GLU A 245 -24.51 6.29 -11.38
CA GLU A 245 -25.44 6.79 -12.40
C GLU A 245 -25.51 8.32 -12.39
N MET A 246 -25.66 8.93 -11.21
CA MET A 246 -25.65 10.38 -11.03
C MET A 246 -24.37 10.99 -11.60
N ALA A 247 -23.21 10.43 -11.22
CA ALA A 247 -21.91 10.91 -11.69
C ALA A 247 -21.74 10.78 -13.21
N GLY A 248 -22.11 9.62 -13.76
CA GLY A 248 -22.04 9.35 -15.19
C GLY A 248 -22.92 10.30 -16.00
N ARG A 249 -24.14 10.57 -15.54
CA ARG A 249 -25.07 11.52 -16.15
C ARG A 249 -24.53 12.94 -16.13
N LYS A 250 -23.98 13.39 -15.00
CA LYS A 250 -23.34 14.73 -14.87
C LYS A 250 -22.10 14.88 -15.74
N ARG A 251 -21.38 13.79 -16.00
CA ARG A 251 -20.20 13.77 -16.87
C ARG A 251 -20.53 13.57 -18.35
N GLY A 252 -21.82 13.37 -18.69
CA GLY A 252 -22.26 13.13 -20.06
C GLY A 252 -21.79 11.78 -20.62
N TYR A 253 -21.55 10.79 -19.75
CA TYR A 253 -21.19 9.43 -20.19
C TYR A 253 -22.45 8.65 -20.50
N LEU A 254 -23.07 8.98 -21.65
CA LEU A 254 -24.31 8.38 -22.09
C LEU A 254 -24.05 7.46 -23.28
N ILE A 255 -24.87 6.41 -23.39
CA ILE A 255 -24.99 5.53 -24.55
C ILE A 255 -26.23 5.85 -25.34
N SER A 256 -26.43 5.16 -26.47
CA SER A 256 -27.63 5.28 -27.26
C SER A 256 -28.87 4.97 -26.44
N GLY A 257 -29.89 5.83 -26.49
CA GLY A 257 -31.08 5.71 -25.64
C GLY A 257 -31.04 6.58 -24.35
N GLY A 258 -29.93 7.28 -24.07
CA GLY A 258 -29.82 8.20 -22.93
C GLY A 258 -29.52 7.52 -21.59
N GLU A 259 -29.20 6.24 -21.61
CA GLU A 259 -28.73 5.50 -20.45
C GLU A 259 -27.26 5.84 -20.12
N VAL A 260 -26.86 5.69 -18.87
CA VAL A 260 -25.48 5.96 -18.45
C VAL A 260 -24.56 4.79 -18.83
N ASN A 261 -23.40 5.11 -19.39
CA ASN A 261 -22.32 4.15 -19.59
C ASN A 261 -21.59 3.92 -18.25
N THR A 262 -22.10 2.99 -17.47
CA THR A 262 -21.59 2.66 -16.12
C THR A 262 -20.20 2.08 -16.16
N GLU A 263 -19.85 1.25 -17.15
CA GLU A 263 -18.50 0.70 -17.35
C GLU A 263 -17.48 1.83 -17.55
N ARG A 264 -17.78 2.81 -18.39
CA ARG A 264 -16.92 3.98 -18.61
C ARG A 264 -16.76 4.80 -17.33
N MET A 265 -17.85 5.01 -16.57
CA MET A 265 -17.80 5.75 -15.32
C MET A 265 -16.97 5.00 -14.29
N ALA A 266 -17.11 3.68 -14.16
CA ALA A 266 -16.35 2.82 -13.29
C ALA A 266 -14.85 2.93 -13.56
N LYS A 267 -14.46 2.80 -14.82
CA LYS A 267 -13.07 2.94 -15.24
C LYS A 267 -12.50 4.31 -14.88
N VAL A 268 -13.23 5.38 -15.17
CA VAL A 268 -12.80 6.75 -14.87
C VAL A 268 -12.65 6.96 -13.37
N LEU A 269 -13.62 6.51 -12.56
CA LEU A 269 -13.57 6.64 -11.10
C LEU A 269 -12.31 5.96 -10.51
N VAL A 270 -12.08 4.70 -10.87
CA VAL A 270 -10.96 3.91 -10.36
C VAL A 270 -9.62 4.51 -10.83
N ASP A 271 -9.52 4.94 -12.09
CA ASP A 271 -8.31 5.57 -12.61
C ASP A 271 -8.03 6.93 -11.96
N GLU A 272 -9.06 7.74 -11.71
CA GLU A 272 -8.92 9.04 -11.03
C GLU A 272 -8.55 8.87 -9.56
N PHE A 273 -9.12 7.87 -8.87
CA PHE A 273 -8.74 7.52 -7.50
C PHE A 273 -7.26 7.07 -7.42
N ARG A 274 -6.85 6.13 -8.28
CA ARG A 274 -5.47 5.63 -8.34
C ARG A 274 -4.47 6.71 -8.70
N GLY A 275 -4.86 7.63 -9.58
CA GLY A 275 -4.04 8.72 -10.06
C GLY A 275 -4.02 9.97 -9.17
N GLY A 276 -4.84 10.02 -8.11
CA GLY A 276 -4.96 11.16 -7.20
C GLY A 276 -5.69 12.38 -7.78
N LYS A 277 -6.43 12.22 -8.88
CA LYS A 277 -7.20 13.30 -9.51
C LYS A 277 -8.45 13.68 -8.73
N LEU A 278 -8.93 12.79 -7.88
CA LEU A 278 -10.08 13.03 -7.00
C LEU A 278 -9.71 13.83 -5.75
N GLY A 279 -8.46 13.72 -5.30
CA GLY A 279 -8.00 14.29 -4.05
C GLY A 279 -7.11 13.31 -3.27
N LYS A 280 -7.06 13.51 -1.95
CA LYS A 280 -6.25 12.70 -1.03
C LYS A 280 -7.17 11.94 -0.10
N PHE A 281 -7.03 10.61 -0.07
CA PHE A 281 -7.92 9.73 0.69
C PHE A 281 -7.14 8.73 1.51
N THR A 282 -7.67 8.41 2.69
CA THR A 282 -7.29 7.23 3.45
C THR A 282 -8.58 6.51 3.80
N LEU A 283 -8.72 5.27 3.34
CA LEU A 283 -9.95 4.48 3.46
C LEU A 283 -10.04 3.70 4.78
N GLU A 284 -8.99 3.77 5.58
CA GLU A 284 -8.87 3.08 6.86
C GLU A 284 -8.42 4.07 7.94
N MET A 285 -8.96 3.94 9.13
CA MET A 285 -8.50 4.67 10.31
C MET A 285 -7.93 3.69 11.34
N PRO A 286 -6.86 4.06 12.08
CA PRO A 286 -6.42 3.25 13.18
C PRO A 286 -7.52 3.19 14.24
N GLU A 287 -7.73 2.01 14.84
CA GLU A 287 -8.59 1.90 16.01
C GLU A 287 -8.09 2.88 17.06
N GLU A 288 -8.99 3.72 17.55
CA GLU A 288 -8.68 4.59 18.69
C GLU A 288 -8.50 3.65 19.89
N ASN A 289 -7.25 3.51 20.37
CA ASN A 289 -7.03 2.83 21.64
C ASN A 289 -7.80 3.61 22.71
N VAL A 290 -8.90 3.02 23.18
CA VAL A 290 -9.64 3.43 24.36
C VAL A 290 -8.74 3.28 25.58
#